data_47a9468f2a634e9895d140e107e06997
#
_entry.id   47a9468f2a634e9895d140e107e06997
#
_cell.length_a   1.000
_cell.length_b   1.000
_cell.length_c   1.000
_cell.angle_alpha   90.00
_cell.angle_beta   90.00
_cell.angle_gamma   90.00
#
_symmetry.space_group_name_H-M   'P 1'
#
loop_
_entity.id
_entity.type
_entity.pdbx_description
1 polymer ?
#
loop_
_entity_poly.entity_id
_entity_poly.type
_entity_poly.pdbx_seq_one_letter_code
_entity_poly.pdbx_strand_id
1 'polypeptide(L)'
;MKLIIKKIYVIAGILMVSLLSGCETDWLDEQPLESLSASTFWNSKDDTMLALAGIYRAGHIGTNAYTNQVLCFTSATDDSSYKHGSVDNMYSGYFKPGDVENVLVIWNRAYTTIFRANYFLENIEKVQMDVADKEEVIAEVRFLRAYEYYYLSTMYGGVPLVTKVLSVEEANTQKRKSLQEIVTFCIDELTAAAKDLPATRPDTERGRILKGAALAVKAKLLMIHQRWAEAATTYKEIMDLNVHSIDPRYKELFEEVGETSKEIILSTNIIANIYGNTHNQLNWHPDFYGGYQETNVFQGLVDAFLMNDGLPIEESPLYDPAHPFDNRDPRLYASIFLPEYTEFRGILYLAHPSLTNKGIGTPLRGATGYGWKKYVTENYTGNVYSSGDDVIIIRYAEVLLGYLESKLESGDNITQDLLDQTINEVRGREAVHMPPVTETDRDKLREIVRNERRVEFCLEHPTRYIDIRRWDIYTEVMNQQFYGMKLTDTPETYTAYPVETTGKYRGHLKSINKTGTVKPESALLPIPQYEININPELEQNPGY
;
A
#
# COMPACT_ATOMS: atom_id res chain seq x y z
N MET A 1 51.73 -72.42 -29.04
CA MET A 1 51.16 -71.12 -29.54
C MET A 1 49.64 -71.11 -29.52
N LYS A 2 48.92 -72.10 -30.05
CA LYS A 2 47.43 -72.15 -30.05
C LYS A 2 46.75 -72.17 -28.64
N LEU A 3 47.42 -72.75 -27.63
CA LEU A 3 46.86 -72.87 -26.29
C LEU A 3 47.00 -71.55 -25.49
N ILE A 4 48.04 -70.79 -25.75
CA ILE A 4 48.25 -69.48 -25.09
C ILE A 4 47.26 -68.46 -25.62
N ILE A 5 46.98 -68.43 -26.93
CA ILE A 5 46.02 -67.58 -27.58
C ILE A 5 44.58 -67.79 -27.08
N LYS A 6 44.17 -69.06 -26.86
CA LYS A 6 42.87 -69.40 -26.26
C LYS A 6 42.73 -68.94 -24.81
N LYS A 7 43.79 -68.98 -23.99
CA LYS A 7 43.77 -68.42 -22.65
C LYS A 7 43.68 -66.93 -22.58
N ILE A 8 44.31 -66.23 -23.55
CA ILE A 8 44.20 -64.74 -23.65
C ILE A 8 42.77 -64.30 -24.01
N TYR A 9 42.09 -64.98 -24.94
CA TYR A 9 40.70 -64.66 -25.29
C TYR A 9 39.69 -64.98 -24.15
N VAL A 10 39.96 -66.03 -23.34
CA VAL A 10 39.10 -66.34 -22.17
C VAL A 10 39.32 -65.32 -21.06
N ILE A 11 40.54 -64.89 -20.81
CA ILE A 11 40.86 -63.86 -19.82
C ILE A 11 40.31 -62.46 -20.30
N ALA A 12 40.45 -62.13 -21.59
CA ALA A 12 39.86 -60.90 -22.16
C ALA A 12 38.33 -60.93 -22.15
N GLY A 13 37.70 -62.10 -22.34
CA GLY A 13 36.23 -62.24 -22.23
C GLY A 13 35.74 -62.10 -20.81
N ILE A 14 36.47 -62.62 -19.82
CA ILE A 14 36.12 -62.48 -18.37
C ILE A 14 36.35 -61.04 -17.91
N LEU A 15 37.39 -60.35 -18.39
CA LEU A 15 37.61 -58.93 -18.09
C LEU A 15 36.54 -58.03 -18.74
N MET A 16 36.00 -58.40 -19.90
CA MET A 16 34.96 -57.63 -20.59
C MET A 16 33.58 -57.81 -19.96
N VAL A 17 33.29 -58.93 -19.34
CA VAL A 17 32.05 -59.20 -18.59
C VAL A 17 32.05 -58.54 -17.21
N SER A 18 33.23 -58.38 -16.58
CA SER A 18 33.35 -57.66 -15.29
C SER A 18 33.28 -56.12 -15.44
N LEU A 19 33.35 -55.58 -16.67
CA LEU A 19 33.16 -54.15 -16.93
C LEU A 19 31.69 -53.78 -17.22
N LEU A 20 30.78 -54.76 -17.30
CA LEU A 20 29.35 -54.53 -17.56
C LEU A 20 28.45 -54.62 -16.31
N SER A 21 29.01 -54.93 -15.13
CA SER A 21 28.28 -54.98 -13.88
C SER A 21 28.71 -53.87 -12.93
N GLY A 22 28.29 -52.65 -13.23
CA GLY A 22 28.61 -51.51 -12.38
C GLY A 22 28.08 -50.20 -12.90
N CYS A 23 26.79 -50.13 -13.12
CA CYS A 23 26.08 -48.86 -13.07
C CYS A 23 24.92 -49.05 -12.08
N GLU A 24 25.20 -48.91 -10.83
CA GLU A 24 24.18 -48.45 -9.91
C GLU A 24 23.89 -46.99 -10.31
N THR A 25 22.65 -46.75 -10.67
CA THR A 25 22.12 -45.45 -11.11
C THR A 25 22.10 -44.39 -10.01
N ASP A 26 22.53 -44.75 -8.81
CA ASP A 26 22.56 -43.89 -7.62
C ASP A 26 23.70 -42.85 -7.60
N TRP A 27 24.70 -42.98 -8.47
CA TRP A 27 25.88 -42.08 -8.45
C TRP A 27 25.65 -40.72 -9.16
N LEU A 28 24.52 -40.57 -9.85
CA LEU A 28 24.10 -39.32 -10.51
C LEU A 28 23.02 -38.58 -9.73
N ASP A 29 22.53 -39.13 -8.63
CA ASP A 29 21.54 -38.52 -7.74
C ASP A 29 22.16 -37.91 -6.47
N GLU A 30 23.45 -37.60 -6.47
CA GLU A 30 24.04 -36.78 -5.42
C GLU A 30 23.43 -35.36 -5.49
N GLN A 31 22.52 -35.14 -4.57
CA GLN A 31 21.94 -33.79 -4.35
C GLN A 31 23.08 -32.87 -3.90
N PRO A 32 23.23 -31.66 -4.47
CA PRO A 32 24.24 -30.73 -4.03
C PRO A 32 24.08 -30.46 -2.53
N LEU A 33 25.08 -30.83 -1.72
CA LEU A 33 25.08 -30.65 -0.27
C LEU A 33 25.00 -29.16 0.16
N GLU A 34 25.19 -28.25 -0.77
CA GLU A 34 25.19 -26.79 -0.56
C GLU A 34 23.98 -26.07 -1.17
N SER A 35 23.04 -26.77 -1.81
CA SER A 35 21.79 -26.17 -2.32
C SER A 35 20.59 -26.92 -1.77
N LEU A 36 19.62 -26.16 -1.24
CA LEU A 36 18.31 -26.67 -0.84
C LEU A 36 17.60 -27.25 -2.06
N SER A 37 17.57 -28.58 -2.19
CA SER A 37 16.80 -29.23 -3.26
C SER A 37 15.33 -29.37 -2.86
N ALA A 38 14.43 -29.36 -3.83
CA ALA A 38 13.00 -29.53 -3.58
C ALA A 38 12.65 -30.85 -2.85
N SER A 39 13.51 -31.88 -2.95
CA SER A 39 13.33 -33.19 -2.28
C SER A 39 13.76 -33.17 -0.82
N THR A 40 14.62 -32.24 -0.39
CA THR A 40 15.16 -32.17 0.97
C THR A 40 14.63 -30.98 1.77
N PHE A 41 13.93 -30.05 1.15
CA PHE A 41 13.52 -28.79 1.77
C PHE A 41 12.32 -28.94 2.74
N TRP A 42 11.32 -29.77 2.44
CA TRP A 42 10.07 -29.85 3.21
C TRP A 42 10.13 -30.90 4.33
N ASN A 43 11.08 -30.80 5.25
CA ASN A 43 11.29 -31.80 6.30
C ASN A 43 11.05 -31.28 7.73
N SER A 44 11.13 -29.99 7.97
CA SER A 44 11.09 -29.42 9.32
C SER A 44 10.20 -28.19 9.43
N LYS A 45 9.85 -27.81 10.67
CA LYS A 45 9.19 -26.53 10.96
C LYS A 45 10.04 -25.35 10.50
N ASP A 46 11.36 -25.42 10.64
CA ASP A 46 12.28 -24.34 10.23
C ASP A 46 12.25 -24.13 8.71
N ASP A 47 12.21 -25.22 7.92
CA ASP A 47 12.05 -25.12 6.46
C ASP A 47 10.73 -24.45 6.10
N THR A 48 9.66 -24.81 6.82
CA THR A 48 8.33 -24.17 6.68
C THR A 48 8.40 -22.68 6.95
N MET A 49 9.06 -22.26 8.02
CA MET A 49 9.20 -20.84 8.37
C MET A 49 10.07 -20.06 7.37
N LEU A 50 11.10 -20.68 6.80
CA LEU A 50 11.90 -20.10 5.72
C LEU A 50 11.07 -19.91 4.44
N ALA A 51 10.25 -20.90 4.07
CA ALA A 51 9.33 -20.78 2.94
C ALA A 51 8.31 -19.67 3.15
N LEU A 52 7.71 -19.59 4.34
CA LEU A 52 6.77 -18.54 4.73
C LEU A 52 7.42 -17.15 4.63
N ALA A 53 8.61 -16.97 5.18
CA ALA A 53 9.38 -15.72 5.08
C ALA A 53 9.65 -15.33 3.61
N GLY A 54 9.92 -16.34 2.75
CA GLY A 54 10.07 -16.14 1.31
C GLY A 54 8.80 -15.64 0.63
N ILE A 55 7.60 -16.01 1.11
CA ILE A 55 6.31 -15.50 0.61
C ILE A 55 6.11 -14.06 1.06
N TYR A 56 6.29 -13.75 2.34
CA TYR A 56 6.22 -12.38 2.88
C TYR A 56 7.11 -11.43 2.10
N ARG A 57 8.36 -11.83 1.84
CA ARG A 57 9.32 -11.00 1.10
C ARG A 57 8.92 -10.75 -0.35
N ALA A 58 8.29 -11.70 -1.01
CA ALA A 58 7.88 -11.58 -2.40
C ALA A 58 6.69 -10.63 -2.55
N GLY A 59 5.79 -10.58 -1.56
CA GLY A 59 4.50 -9.92 -1.63
C GLY A 59 4.53 -8.41 -1.57
N HIS A 60 3.37 -7.83 -1.83
CA HIS A 60 3.14 -6.39 -1.72
C HIS A 60 3.21 -5.87 -0.28
N ILE A 61 3.05 -6.74 0.72
CA ILE A 61 3.23 -6.42 2.14
C ILE A 61 4.73 -6.29 2.49
N GLY A 62 5.60 -6.97 1.76
CA GLY A 62 7.04 -7.02 2.03
C GLY A 62 7.79 -5.89 1.35
N THR A 63 8.55 -5.11 2.13
CA THR A 63 9.63 -4.24 1.63
C THR A 63 9.24 -2.95 0.87
N ASN A 64 10.26 -2.24 0.37
CA ASN A 64 10.23 -1.00 -0.43
C ASN A 64 9.20 -0.97 -1.57
N ALA A 65 8.70 -2.11 -2.03
CA ALA A 65 7.67 -2.17 -3.05
C ALA A 65 6.37 -1.51 -2.60
N TYR A 66 6.01 -1.69 -1.32
CA TYR A 66 4.81 -1.07 -0.79
C TYR A 66 4.97 0.45 -0.69
N THR A 67 6.10 0.94 -0.21
CA THR A 67 6.40 2.37 -0.16
C THR A 67 6.36 3.03 -1.54
N ASN A 68 6.92 2.40 -2.56
CA ASN A 68 6.82 2.88 -3.93
C ASN A 68 5.37 2.96 -4.42
N GLN A 69 4.54 1.99 -4.06
CA GLN A 69 3.12 1.99 -4.44
C GLN A 69 2.30 3.05 -3.71
N VAL A 70 2.57 3.27 -2.41
CA VAL A 70 1.95 4.38 -1.66
C VAL A 70 2.23 5.70 -2.36
N LEU A 71 3.50 5.95 -2.72
CA LEU A 71 3.88 7.15 -3.46
C LEU A 71 3.15 7.26 -4.79
N CYS A 72 3.18 6.19 -5.57
CA CYS A 72 2.60 6.14 -6.90
C CYS A 72 1.11 6.46 -6.86
N PHE A 73 0.34 5.73 -6.05
CA PHE A 73 -1.11 5.88 -6.03
C PHE A 73 -1.59 7.11 -5.27
N THR A 74 -0.88 7.58 -4.25
CA THR A 74 -1.17 8.87 -3.62
C THR A 74 -1.01 10.02 -4.61
N SER A 75 0.00 9.95 -5.48
CA SER A 75 0.23 10.95 -6.52
C SER A 75 -0.74 10.86 -7.72
N ALA A 76 -1.42 9.72 -7.89
CA ALA A 76 -2.50 9.55 -8.87
C ALA A 76 -3.86 10.01 -8.33
N THR A 77 -3.87 10.96 -7.38
CA THR A 77 -5.07 11.55 -6.76
C THR A 77 -5.06 13.06 -6.82
N ASP A 78 -6.08 13.65 -6.23
CA ASP A 78 -6.22 15.11 -6.02
C ASP A 78 -5.50 15.61 -4.75
N ASP A 79 -4.72 14.77 -4.07
CA ASP A 79 -4.01 15.13 -2.85
C ASP A 79 -2.57 15.55 -3.10
N SER A 80 -1.88 14.93 -4.06
CA SER A 80 -0.46 15.21 -4.28
C SER A 80 0.03 14.89 -5.70
N SER A 81 1.25 15.31 -5.99
CA SER A 81 2.02 14.91 -7.17
C SER A 81 3.42 14.44 -6.76
N TYR A 82 4.01 13.57 -7.56
CA TYR A 82 5.36 13.06 -7.38
C TYR A 82 6.26 13.48 -8.52
N LYS A 83 7.54 13.75 -8.26
CA LYS A 83 8.43 14.43 -9.22
C LYS A 83 9.39 13.56 -10.00
N HIS A 84 9.51 12.28 -9.83
CA HIS A 84 10.56 11.50 -10.48
C HIS A 84 10.16 10.96 -11.87
N GLY A 85 11.02 11.15 -12.87
CA GLY A 85 10.83 11.07 -14.32
C GLY A 85 10.13 9.85 -14.95
N SER A 86 10.11 8.67 -14.32
CA SER A 86 9.36 7.51 -14.81
C SER A 86 7.89 7.52 -14.39
N VAL A 87 7.54 8.38 -13.44
CA VAL A 87 6.22 8.47 -12.81
C VAL A 87 5.36 9.59 -13.41
N ASP A 88 5.88 10.35 -14.37
CA ASP A 88 5.18 11.48 -15.00
C ASP A 88 3.80 11.11 -15.59
N ASN A 89 3.61 9.87 -15.99
CA ASN A 89 2.31 9.39 -16.50
C ASN A 89 1.28 9.15 -15.37
N MET A 90 1.73 8.92 -14.12
CA MET A 90 0.85 8.63 -12.99
C MET A 90 0.11 9.87 -12.50
N TYR A 91 0.73 11.05 -12.58
CA TYR A 91 0.07 12.32 -12.20
C TYR A 91 -1.14 12.63 -13.05
N SER A 92 -1.13 12.20 -14.30
CA SER A 92 -2.26 12.35 -15.20
C SER A 92 -3.40 11.38 -14.90
N GLY A 93 -3.19 10.41 -14.00
CA GLY A 93 -4.13 9.30 -13.78
C GLY A 93 -4.26 8.37 -14.99
N TYR A 94 -3.35 8.46 -15.95
CA TYR A 94 -3.34 7.62 -17.15
C TYR A 94 -2.11 6.71 -17.14
N PHE A 95 -2.37 5.41 -16.98
CA PHE A 95 -1.35 4.37 -17.01
C PHE A 95 -1.27 3.75 -18.41
N LYS A 96 -0.06 3.46 -18.89
CA LYS A 96 0.15 2.83 -20.19
C LYS A 96 0.33 1.32 -20.05
N PRO A 97 -0.19 0.50 -20.97
CA PRO A 97 0.02 -0.96 -20.96
C PRO A 97 1.49 -1.39 -20.97
N GLY A 98 2.37 -0.56 -21.56
CA GLY A 98 3.82 -0.79 -21.60
C GLY A 98 4.60 -0.23 -20.41
N ASP A 99 3.94 0.30 -19.38
CA ASP A 99 4.61 0.82 -18.18
C ASP A 99 5.13 -0.35 -17.34
N VAL A 100 6.46 -0.53 -17.36
CA VAL A 100 7.13 -1.62 -16.65
C VAL A 100 7.20 -1.36 -15.16
N GLU A 101 7.44 -0.11 -14.75
CA GLU A 101 7.72 0.22 -13.34
C GLU A 101 6.45 0.25 -12.48
N ASN A 102 5.32 0.67 -13.06
CA ASN A 102 4.09 0.90 -12.28
C ASN A 102 2.98 -0.13 -12.57
N VAL A 103 2.96 -0.70 -13.77
CA VAL A 103 1.92 -1.66 -14.17
C VAL A 103 2.44 -3.09 -14.13
N LEU A 104 3.53 -3.39 -14.85
CA LEU A 104 4.08 -4.75 -14.91
C LEU A 104 4.67 -5.21 -13.57
N VAL A 105 5.35 -4.32 -12.83
CA VAL A 105 5.96 -4.67 -11.53
C VAL A 105 4.91 -5.13 -10.51
N ILE A 106 3.76 -4.46 -10.46
CA ILE A 106 2.66 -4.85 -9.56
C ILE A 106 2.16 -6.26 -9.92
N TRP A 107 1.90 -6.49 -11.20
CA TRP A 107 1.44 -7.78 -11.71
C TRP A 107 2.43 -8.91 -11.39
N ASN A 108 3.69 -8.74 -11.76
CA ASN A 108 4.72 -9.76 -11.57
C ASN A 108 4.95 -10.10 -10.10
N ARG A 109 4.91 -9.10 -9.23
CA ARG A 109 5.05 -9.30 -7.79
C ARG A 109 3.89 -10.14 -7.24
N ALA A 110 2.67 -9.80 -7.61
CA ALA A 110 1.50 -10.55 -7.18
C ALA A 110 1.57 -12.02 -7.62
N TYR A 111 1.82 -12.29 -8.89
CA TYR A 111 1.88 -13.67 -9.38
C TYR A 111 3.09 -14.45 -8.88
N THR A 112 4.22 -13.78 -8.60
CA THR A 112 5.36 -14.42 -7.90
C THR A 112 4.96 -14.88 -6.51
N THR A 113 4.24 -14.06 -5.77
CA THR A 113 3.76 -14.39 -4.42
C THR A 113 2.71 -15.50 -4.46
N ILE A 114 1.75 -15.41 -5.38
CA ILE A 114 0.72 -16.44 -5.61
C ILE A 114 1.37 -17.78 -5.96
N PHE A 115 2.38 -17.80 -6.83
CA PHE A 115 3.13 -19.02 -7.14
C PHE A 115 3.76 -19.62 -5.89
N ARG A 116 4.47 -18.82 -5.09
CA ARG A 116 5.10 -19.29 -3.85
C ARG A 116 4.09 -19.79 -2.83
N ALA A 117 2.96 -19.11 -2.70
CA ALA A 117 1.86 -19.52 -1.83
C ALA A 117 1.26 -20.87 -2.27
N ASN A 118 1.00 -21.04 -3.57
CA ASN A 118 0.51 -22.32 -4.10
C ASN A 118 1.52 -23.44 -3.88
N TYR A 119 2.80 -23.19 -4.17
CA TYR A 119 3.86 -24.16 -3.95
C TYR A 119 3.99 -24.56 -2.48
N PHE A 120 3.85 -23.60 -1.56
CA PHE A 120 3.82 -23.86 -0.12
C PHE A 120 2.64 -24.79 0.24
N LEU A 121 1.43 -24.43 -0.18
CA LEU A 121 0.21 -25.18 0.14
C LEU A 121 0.22 -26.61 -0.42
N GLU A 122 0.83 -26.85 -1.57
CA GLU A 122 0.99 -28.21 -2.13
C GLU A 122 2.01 -29.07 -1.38
N ASN A 123 2.94 -28.46 -0.62
CA ASN A 123 4.04 -29.19 0.00
C ASN A 123 3.94 -29.29 1.52
N ILE A 124 3.18 -28.42 2.20
CA ILE A 124 3.14 -28.33 3.66
C ILE A 124 2.69 -29.63 4.33
N GLU A 125 1.87 -30.45 3.65
CA GLU A 125 1.41 -31.75 4.20
C GLU A 125 2.55 -32.76 4.37
N LYS A 126 3.68 -32.59 3.69
CA LYS A 126 4.86 -33.42 3.84
C LYS A 126 5.59 -33.19 5.16
N VAL A 127 5.42 -32.01 5.76
CA VAL A 127 6.16 -31.59 6.95
C VAL A 127 5.53 -32.17 8.21
N GLN A 128 6.36 -32.74 9.07
CA GLN A 128 5.98 -33.22 10.41
C GLN A 128 6.09 -32.03 11.38
N MET A 129 4.98 -31.51 11.85
CA MET A 129 4.89 -30.43 12.83
C MET A 129 3.58 -30.52 13.60
N ASP A 130 3.46 -29.75 14.68
CA ASP A 130 2.22 -29.65 15.45
C ASP A 130 1.06 -29.21 14.55
N VAL A 131 -0.12 -29.79 14.78
CA VAL A 131 -1.31 -29.52 13.94
C VAL A 131 -1.73 -28.05 14.01
N ALA A 132 -1.73 -27.47 15.21
CA ALA A 132 -2.11 -26.06 15.39
C ALA A 132 -1.10 -25.11 14.72
N ASP A 133 0.20 -25.38 14.84
CA ASP A 133 1.24 -24.64 14.14
C ASP A 133 1.06 -24.74 12.61
N LYS A 134 0.69 -25.93 12.10
CA LYS A 134 0.46 -26.14 10.66
C LYS A 134 -0.76 -25.36 10.17
N GLU A 135 -1.88 -25.42 10.89
CA GLU A 135 -3.10 -24.67 10.55
C GLU A 135 -2.83 -23.17 10.55
N GLU A 136 -2.06 -22.67 11.52
CA GLU A 136 -1.70 -21.26 11.61
C GLU A 136 -0.85 -20.78 10.43
N VAL A 137 0.21 -21.51 10.05
CA VAL A 137 1.04 -21.11 8.90
C VAL A 137 0.28 -21.24 7.57
N ILE A 138 -0.61 -22.21 7.42
CA ILE A 138 -1.51 -22.32 6.28
C ILE A 138 -2.43 -21.09 6.21
N ALA A 139 -2.97 -20.65 7.34
CA ALA A 139 -3.81 -19.46 7.41
C ALA A 139 -3.05 -18.18 7.00
N GLU A 140 -1.79 -18.04 7.42
CA GLU A 140 -0.94 -16.92 6.95
C GLU A 140 -0.71 -16.97 5.45
N VAL A 141 -0.41 -18.13 4.88
CA VAL A 141 -0.19 -18.28 3.44
C VAL A 141 -1.47 -18.01 2.63
N ARG A 142 -2.62 -18.48 3.12
CA ARG A 142 -3.93 -18.13 2.53
C ARG A 142 -4.18 -16.63 2.55
N PHE A 143 -3.90 -15.98 3.69
CA PHE A 143 -3.99 -14.51 3.77
C PHE A 143 -3.09 -13.84 2.75
N LEU A 144 -1.81 -14.21 2.68
CA LEU A 144 -0.85 -13.59 1.75
C LEU A 144 -1.30 -13.76 0.28
N ARG A 145 -1.78 -14.95 -0.09
CA ARG A 145 -2.33 -15.20 -1.44
C ARG A 145 -3.58 -14.36 -1.71
N ALA A 146 -4.50 -14.31 -0.76
CA ALA A 146 -5.74 -13.53 -0.89
C ALA A 146 -5.45 -12.03 -0.95
N TYR A 147 -4.44 -11.54 -0.22
CA TYR A 147 -4.01 -10.14 -0.27
C TYR A 147 -3.50 -9.75 -1.66
N GLU A 148 -2.74 -10.61 -2.32
CA GLU A 148 -2.31 -10.36 -3.70
C GLU A 148 -3.50 -10.30 -4.67
N TYR A 149 -4.48 -11.18 -4.53
CA TYR A 149 -5.71 -11.14 -5.33
C TYR A 149 -6.60 -9.94 -4.99
N TYR A 150 -6.69 -9.54 -3.71
CA TYR A 150 -7.31 -8.28 -3.32
C TYR A 150 -6.68 -7.10 -4.07
N TYR A 151 -5.35 -7.06 -4.10
CA TYR A 151 -4.61 -6.00 -4.76
C TYR A 151 -4.81 -6.02 -6.28
N LEU A 152 -4.65 -7.19 -6.90
CA LEU A 152 -4.87 -7.37 -8.34
C LEU A 152 -6.31 -7.00 -8.75
N SER A 153 -7.32 -7.48 -8.02
CA SER A 153 -8.71 -7.20 -8.34
C SER A 153 -9.07 -5.72 -8.18
N THR A 154 -8.51 -5.07 -7.16
CA THR A 154 -8.71 -3.63 -6.93
C THR A 154 -8.06 -2.78 -8.01
N MET A 155 -6.90 -3.18 -8.53
CA MET A 155 -6.15 -2.39 -9.51
C MET A 155 -6.50 -2.73 -10.96
N TYR A 156 -6.68 -4.02 -11.30
CA TYR A 156 -6.86 -4.48 -12.69
C TYR A 156 -8.28 -5.02 -12.99
N GLY A 157 -9.11 -5.21 -11.98
CA GLY A 157 -10.41 -5.87 -12.14
C GLY A 157 -10.27 -7.39 -12.21
N GLY A 158 -10.93 -8.03 -13.17
CA GLY A 158 -10.80 -9.48 -13.37
C GLY A 158 -9.39 -9.85 -13.85
N VAL A 159 -8.84 -10.94 -13.31
CA VAL A 159 -7.47 -11.44 -13.61
C VAL A 159 -7.46 -12.98 -13.65
N PRO A 160 -6.41 -13.64 -14.14
CA PRO A 160 -6.27 -15.09 -14.01
C PRO A 160 -6.29 -15.55 -12.57
N LEU A 161 -7.15 -16.51 -12.23
CA LEU A 161 -7.22 -17.12 -10.90
C LEU A 161 -6.42 -18.42 -10.87
N VAL A 162 -5.25 -18.39 -10.26
CA VAL A 162 -4.30 -19.50 -10.18
C VAL A 162 -4.22 -19.98 -8.74
N THR A 163 -4.69 -21.20 -8.47
CA THR A 163 -4.78 -21.79 -7.12
C THR A 163 -3.92 -23.03 -6.94
N LYS A 164 -3.11 -23.39 -7.95
CA LYS A 164 -2.14 -24.50 -7.95
C LYS A 164 -0.86 -24.05 -8.66
N VAL A 165 0.19 -24.86 -8.55
CA VAL A 165 1.39 -24.69 -9.37
C VAL A 165 1.07 -25.08 -10.82
N LEU A 166 1.36 -24.18 -11.75
CA LEU A 166 1.11 -24.40 -13.20
C LEU A 166 2.43 -24.69 -13.92
N SER A 167 2.35 -25.53 -14.97
CA SER A 167 3.40 -25.60 -15.98
C SER A 167 3.46 -24.29 -16.78
N VAL A 168 4.55 -24.06 -17.51
CA VAL A 168 4.69 -22.88 -18.38
C VAL A 168 3.60 -22.84 -19.45
N GLU A 169 3.24 -23.99 -20.01
CA GLU A 169 2.17 -24.09 -21.02
C GLU A 169 0.82 -23.74 -20.42
N GLU A 170 0.47 -24.28 -19.23
CA GLU A 170 -0.77 -23.93 -18.53
C GLU A 170 -0.81 -22.45 -18.17
N ALA A 171 0.31 -21.86 -17.71
CA ALA A 171 0.38 -20.45 -17.34
C ALA A 171 0.10 -19.52 -18.53
N ASN A 172 0.67 -19.84 -19.71
CA ASN A 172 0.54 -19.05 -20.92
C ASN A 172 -0.82 -19.18 -21.64
N THR A 173 -1.75 -19.95 -21.08
CA THR A 173 -3.11 -20.13 -21.61
C THR A 173 -4.20 -19.75 -20.61
N GLN A 174 -3.83 -19.15 -19.47
CA GLN A 174 -4.79 -18.74 -18.44
C GLN A 174 -5.64 -17.57 -18.95
N LYS A 175 -6.96 -17.71 -18.81
CA LYS A 175 -7.92 -16.64 -19.07
C LYS A 175 -8.20 -15.83 -17.81
N ARG A 176 -8.56 -14.59 -18.00
CA ARG A 176 -9.08 -13.76 -16.90
C ARG A 176 -10.38 -14.35 -16.37
N LYS A 177 -10.51 -14.41 -15.06
CA LYS A 177 -11.76 -14.63 -14.36
C LYS A 177 -12.50 -13.31 -14.18
N SER A 178 -13.80 -13.38 -14.01
CA SER A 178 -14.58 -12.20 -13.68
C SER A 178 -14.14 -11.61 -12.35
N LEU A 179 -14.29 -10.30 -12.18
CA LEU A 179 -14.03 -9.62 -10.93
C LEU A 179 -14.78 -10.28 -9.75
N GLN A 180 -16.04 -10.69 -9.96
CA GLN A 180 -16.86 -11.34 -8.95
C GLN A 180 -16.28 -12.70 -8.49
N GLU A 181 -15.72 -13.51 -9.41
CA GLU A 181 -15.06 -14.77 -9.04
C GLU A 181 -13.83 -14.52 -8.18
N ILE A 182 -13.00 -13.50 -8.53
CA ILE A 182 -11.82 -13.13 -7.73
C ILE A 182 -12.22 -12.63 -6.35
N VAL A 183 -13.22 -11.75 -6.27
CA VAL A 183 -13.72 -11.20 -5.00
C VAL A 183 -14.26 -12.32 -4.10
N THR A 184 -15.02 -13.25 -4.65
CA THR A 184 -15.55 -14.40 -3.89
C THR A 184 -14.39 -15.26 -3.37
N PHE A 185 -13.42 -15.59 -4.20
CA PHE A 185 -12.22 -16.32 -3.78
C PHE A 185 -11.47 -15.61 -2.63
N CYS A 186 -11.25 -14.29 -2.73
CA CYS A 186 -10.59 -13.54 -1.67
C CYS A 186 -11.37 -13.59 -0.35
N ILE A 187 -12.69 -13.41 -0.39
CA ILE A 187 -13.54 -13.45 0.81
C ILE A 187 -13.47 -14.83 1.47
N ASP A 188 -13.52 -15.91 0.69
CA ASP A 188 -13.45 -17.29 1.19
C ASP A 188 -12.09 -17.58 1.83
N GLU A 189 -10.98 -17.21 1.16
CA GLU A 189 -9.61 -17.38 1.69
C GLU A 189 -9.40 -16.55 2.97
N LEU A 190 -9.82 -15.28 2.99
CA LEU A 190 -9.68 -14.41 4.16
C LEU A 190 -10.56 -14.88 5.34
N THR A 191 -11.75 -15.43 5.05
CA THR A 191 -12.61 -16.02 6.07
C THR A 191 -11.99 -17.27 6.67
N ALA A 192 -11.42 -18.15 5.83
CA ALA A 192 -10.71 -19.34 6.29
C ALA A 192 -9.45 -18.95 7.09
N ALA A 193 -8.67 -17.98 6.62
CA ALA A 193 -7.49 -17.49 7.33
C ALA A 193 -7.84 -16.90 8.71
N ALA A 194 -8.88 -16.05 8.79
CA ALA A 194 -9.30 -15.44 10.05
C ALA A 194 -9.74 -16.45 11.12
N LYS A 195 -10.14 -17.66 10.73
CA LYS A 195 -10.54 -18.71 11.66
C LYS A 195 -9.34 -19.20 12.49
N ASP A 196 -8.21 -19.43 11.83
CA ASP A 196 -7.06 -20.13 12.42
C ASP A 196 -5.91 -19.17 12.81
N LEU A 197 -6.00 -17.88 12.41
CA LEU A 197 -5.06 -16.85 12.84
C LEU A 197 -5.32 -16.39 14.28
N PRO A 198 -4.25 -16.17 15.09
CA PRO A 198 -4.39 -15.64 16.44
C PRO A 198 -4.78 -14.15 16.43
N ALA A 199 -5.47 -13.71 17.50
CA ALA A 199 -5.82 -12.29 17.67
C ALA A 199 -4.61 -11.43 18.05
N THR A 200 -3.63 -11.99 18.76
CA THR A 200 -2.40 -11.34 19.20
C THR A 200 -1.21 -12.29 19.09
N ARG A 201 0.01 -11.75 19.04
CA ARG A 201 1.26 -12.50 19.07
C ARG A 201 2.24 -11.88 20.08
N PRO A 202 3.22 -12.64 20.58
CA PRO A 202 4.32 -12.06 21.35
C PRO A 202 5.19 -11.16 20.45
N ASP A 203 5.89 -10.20 21.06
CA ASP A 203 6.73 -9.23 20.34
C ASP A 203 7.82 -9.88 19.48
N THR A 204 8.28 -11.08 19.85
CA THR A 204 9.24 -11.87 19.06
C THR A 204 8.70 -12.34 17.69
N GLU A 205 7.39 -12.31 17.51
CA GLU A 205 6.70 -12.65 16.26
C GLU A 205 6.02 -11.43 15.62
N ARG A 206 6.41 -10.23 16.03
CA ARG A 206 5.88 -8.99 15.44
C ARG A 206 6.05 -9.02 13.91
N GLY A 207 5.02 -8.56 13.22
CA GLY A 207 4.99 -8.51 11.76
C GLY A 207 4.40 -9.75 11.09
N ARG A 208 4.13 -10.84 11.81
CA ARG A 208 3.33 -11.96 11.29
C ARG A 208 1.85 -11.59 11.31
N ILE A 209 1.10 -12.13 10.34
CA ILE A 209 -0.31 -11.81 10.15
C ILE A 209 -1.15 -12.23 11.36
N LEU A 210 -2.07 -11.34 11.74
CA LEU A 210 -3.04 -11.54 12.80
C LEU A 210 -4.47 -11.65 12.24
N LYS A 211 -5.38 -12.22 13.03
CA LYS A 211 -6.82 -12.30 12.71
C LYS A 211 -7.40 -10.95 12.28
N GLY A 212 -7.05 -9.88 13.00
CA GLY A 212 -7.50 -8.52 12.68
C GLY A 212 -7.14 -8.07 11.27
N ALA A 213 -5.95 -8.44 10.78
CA ALA A 213 -5.53 -8.11 9.41
C ALA A 213 -6.37 -8.84 8.35
N ALA A 214 -6.67 -10.13 8.54
CA ALA A 214 -7.49 -10.90 7.61
C ALA A 214 -8.93 -10.34 7.55
N LEU A 215 -9.51 -10.03 8.69
CA LEU A 215 -10.83 -9.40 8.77
C LEU A 215 -10.83 -8.00 8.15
N ALA A 216 -9.80 -7.19 8.38
CA ALA A 216 -9.72 -5.83 7.85
C ALA A 216 -9.62 -5.81 6.32
N VAL A 217 -8.79 -6.67 5.71
CA VAL A 217 -8.71 -6.79 4.24
C VAL A 217 -10.03 -7.30 3.66
N LYS A 218 -10.69 -8.27 4.33
CA LYS A 218 -12.03 -8.74 3.93
C LYS A 218 -13.05 -7.60 3.98
N ALA A 219 -13.10 -6.83 5.07
CA ALA A 219 -14.04 -5.73 5.22
C ALA A 219 -13.80 -4.62 4.17
N LYS A 220 -12.54 -4.27 3.90
CA LYS A 220 -12.18 -3.32 2.82
C LYS A 220 -12.67 -3.82 1.45
N LEU A 221 -12.46 -5.09 1.13
CA LEU A 221 -12.91 -5.67 -0.14
C LEU A 221 -14.43 -5.63 -0.25
N LEU A 222 -15.14 -6.01 0.81
CA LEU A 222 -16.61 -5.93 0.87
C LEU A 222 -17.10 -4.48 0.68
N MET A 223 -16.46 -3.51 1.31
CA MET A 223 -16.78 -2.09 1.17
C MET A 223 -16.52 -1.57 -0.24
N ILE A 224 -15.39 -1.94 -0.88
CA ILE A 224 -15.07 -1.57 -2.27
C ILE A 224 -16.18 -2.08 -3.23
N HIS A 225 -16.75 -3.24 -2.97
CA HIS A 225 -17.81 -3.84 -3.77
C HIS A 225 -19.22 -3.56 -3.23
N GLN A 226 -19.38 -2.53 -2.39
CA GLN A 226 -20.66 -2.04 -1.87
C GLN A 226 -21.51 -3.10 -1.14
N ARG A 227 -20.85 -4.13 -0.60
CA ARG A 227 -21.47 -5.15 0.26
C ARG A 227 -21.52 -4.63 1.71
N TRP A 228 -22.23 -3.51 1.89
CA TRP A 228 -22.16 -2.68 3.09
C TRP A 228 -22.51 -3.40 4.39
N ALA A 229 -23.60 -4.18 4.41
CA ALA A 229 -24.03 -4.90 5.63
C ALA A 229 -23.00 -5.95 6.06
N GLU A 230 -22.37 -6.63 5.09
CA GLU A 230 -21.33 -7.62 5.37
C GLU A 230 -20.02 -6.95 5.80
N ALA A 231 -19.68 -5.81 5.19
CA ALA A 231 -18.54 -5.00 5.60
C ALA A 231 -18.71 -4.50 7.05
N ALA A 232 -19.89 -3.95 7.40
CA ALA A 232 -20.21 -3.53 8.76
C ALA A 232 -20.07 -4.69 9.76
N THR A 233 -20.61 -5.86 9.45
CA THR A 233 -20.48 -7.06 10.30
C THR A 233 -19.01 -7.41 10.50
N THR A 234 -18.21 -7.43 9.43
CA THR A 234 -16.79 -7.80 9.50
C THR A 234 -15.95 -6.76 10.25
N TYR A 235 -16.21 -5.46 10.08
CA TYR A 235 -15.55 -4.43 10.90
C TYR A 235 -15.91 -4.56 12.38
N LYS A 236 -17.18 -4.87 12.68
CA LYS A 236 -17.61 -5.11 14.06
C LYS A 236 -16.90 -6.30 14.70
N GLU A 237 -16.65 -7.38 13.94
CA GLU A 237 -15.85 -8.50 14.42
C GLU A 237 -14.44 -8.07 14.87
N ILE A 238 -13.81 -7.12 14.17
CA ILE A 238 -12.49 -6.58 14.56
C ILE A 238 -12.60 -5.78 15.86
N MET A 239 -13.61 -4.92 15.97
CA MET A 239 -13.88 -4.14 17.19
C MET A 239 -14.08 -5.07 18.39
N ASP A 240 -14.81 -6.16 18.21
CA ASP A 240 -15.12 -7.15 19.26
C ASP A 240 -13.92 -8.01 19.69
N LEU A 241 -12.81 -8.01 18.95
CA LEU A 241 -11.57 -8.62 19.41
C LEU A 241 -11.01 -7.92 20.66
N ASN A 242 -11.32 -6.63 20.85
CA ASN A 242 -10.87 -5.80 21.98
C ASN A 242 -9.34 -5.79 22.19
N VAL A 243 -8.58 -5.90 21.11
CA VAL A 243 -7.11 -5.90 21.12
C VAL A 243 -6.51 -4.61 20.53
N HIS A 244 -7.32 -3.87 19.79
CA HIS A 244 -6.93 -2.62 19.14
C HIS A 244 -7.56 -1.41 19.83
N SER A 245 -6.89 -0.26 19.75
CA SER A 245 -7.38 1.03 20.24
C SER A 245 -6.70 2.17 19.46
N ILE A 246 -7.34 3.34 19.45
CA ILE A 246 -6.74 4.57 18.89
C ILE A 246 -5.50 4.94 19.73
N ASP A 247 -4.39 5.24 19.07
CA ASP A 247 -3.19 5.78 19.72
C ASP A 247 -3.44 7.26 20.07
N PRO A 248 -3.18 7.70 21.30
CA PRO A 248 -3.36 9.10 21.67
C PRO A 248 -2.45 10.07 20.91
N ARG A 249 -1.32 9.58 20.42
CA ARG A 249 -0.36 10.34 19.61
C ARG A 249 -0.74 10.24 18.13
N TYR A 250 -0.57 11.29 17.36
CA TYR A 250 -0.81 11.23 15.91
C TYR A 250 0.50 11.23 15.11
N LYS A 251 1.44 12.15 15.45
CA LYS A 251 2.71 12.26 14.73
C LYS A 251 3.58 11.03 14.95
N GLU A 252 3.81 10.67 16.18
CA GLU A 252 4.69 9.57 16.61
C GLU A 252 4.18 8.19 16.17
N LEU A 253 2.89 8.05 15.87
CA LEU A 253 2.31 6.82 15.31
C LEU A 253 2.99 6.41 13.99
N PHE A 254 3.47 7.39 13.22
CA PHE A 254 4.11 7.19 11.92
C PHE A 254 5.64 7.21 11.96
N GLU A 255 6.22 7.19 13.15
CA GLU A 255 7.65 7.13 13.39
C GLU A 255 8.01 5.76 14.01
N GLU A 256 9.29 5.37 14.00
CA GLU A 256 9.78 4.10 14.55
C GLU A 256 9.29 3.84 15.99
N VAL A 257 9.13 4.90 16.80
CA VAL A 257 8.61 4.83 18.18
C VAL A 257 7.12 4.41 18.24
N GLY A 258 6.40 4.54 17.15
CA GLY A 258 4.97 4.16 17.05
C GLY A 258 4.69 2.73 16.61
N GLU A 259 5.69 1.97 16.17
CA GLU A 259 5.52 0.65 15.54
C GLU A 259 4.92 -0.43 16.46
N THR A 260 4.94 -0.22 17.78
CA THR A 260 4.30 -1.11 18.76
C THR A 260 2.88 -0.65 19.16
N SER A 261 2.34 0.36 18.48
CA SER A 261 1.01 0.89 18.77
C SER A 261 -0.08 -0.16 18.54
N LYS A 262 -1.04 -0.23 19.45
CA LYS A 262 -2.24 -1.06 19.30
C LYS A 262 -3.18 -0.59 18.19
N GLU A 263 -2.96 0.60 17.64
CA GLU A 263 -3.70 1.09 16.49
C GLU A 263 -3.29 0.36 15.20
N ILE A 264 -2.04 -0.10 15.09
CA ILE A 264 -1.54 -0.78 13.91
C ILE A 264 -2.10 -2.20 13.84
N ILE A 265 -2.77 -2.51 12.73
CA ILE A 265 -3.34 -3.83 12.42
C ILE A 265 -2.45 -4.58 11.43
N LEU A 266 -1.90 -3.86 10.45
CA LEU A 266 -1.02 -4.40 9.44
C LEU A 266 -0.01 -3.32 9.02
N SER A 267 1.28 -3.65 9.03
CA SER A 267 2.37 -2.80 8.53
C SER A 267 3.33 -3.61 7.67
N THR A 268 4.20 -2.90 6.96
CA THR A 268 5.39 -3.50 6.37
C THR A 268 6.38 -3.90 7.48
N ASN A 269 7.24 -4.87 7.19
CA ASN A 269 8.32 -5.25 8.12
C ASN A 269 9.65 -4.76 7.55
N ILE A 270 10.06 -3.58 7.98
CA ILE A 270 11.28 -2.94 7.52
C ILE A 270 12.38 -3.10 8.57
N ILE A 271 13.59 -3.40 8.14
CA ILE A 271 14.74 -3.59 9.02
C ILE A 271 15.86 -2.68 8.53
N ALA A 272 16.24 -1.71 9.35
CA ALA A 272 17.31 -0.77 9.04
C ALA A 272 18.58 -1.49 8.55
N ASN A 273 19.17 -0.97 7.48
CA ASN A 273 20.41 -1.45 6.85
C ASN A 273 20.36 -2.88 6.26
N ILE A 274 19.23 -3.59 6.35
CA ILE A 274 19.03 -4.92 5.76
C ILE A 274 17.94 -4.86 4.69
N TYR A 275 16.76 -4.40 5.06
CA TYR A 275 15.60 -4.16 4.22
C TYR A 275 15.04 -2.77 4.54
N GLY A 276 15.87 -1.75 4.34
CA GLY A 276 15.56 -0.39 4.74
C GLY A 276 14.63 0.34 3.79
N ASN A 277 14.04 1.39 4.31
CA ASN A 277 13.16 2.32 3.62
C ASN A 277 13.92 3.60 3.28
N THR A 278 13.90 4.03 2.02
CA THR A 278 14.52 5.28 1.58
C THR A 278 13.54 6.45 1.52
N HIS A 279 12.24 6.19 1.55
CA HIS A 279 11.25 7.24 1.31
C HIS A 279 11.04 8.14 2.51
N ASN A 280 10.84 7.59 3.70
CA ASN A 280 10.46 8.35 4.89
C ASN A 280 11.49 9.42 5.26
N GLN A 281 12.77 9.05 5.28
CA GLN A 281 13.82 9.92 5.78
C GLN A 281 14.65 10.60 4.67
N LEU A 282 14.47 10.24 3.41
CA LEU A 282 15.21 10.83 2.29
C LEU A 282 14.30 11.50 1.27
N ASN A 283 13.35 10.75 0.68
CA ASN A 283 12.57 11.24 -0.45
C ASN A 283 11.51 12.28 -0.04
N TRP A 284 10.96 12.18 1.17
CA TRP A 284 9.97 13.13 1.69
C TRP A 284 10.58 14.26 2.49
N HIS A 285 11.80 14.07 2.95
CA HIS A 285 12.53 15.06 3.73
C HIS A 285 12.80 16.33 2.92
N PRO A 286 12.71 17.53 3.51
CA PRO A 286 13.02 18.77 2.80
C PRO A 286 14.45 18.81 2.23
N ASP A 287 14.57 19.43 1.06
CA ASP A 287 15.83 19.52 0.29
C ASP A 287 17.00 20.16 1.07
N PHE A 288 16.69 21.14 1.90
CA PHE A 288 17.72 21.87 2.68
C PHE A 288 18.36 21.03 3.81
N TYR A 289 17.79 19.85 4.09
CA TYR A 289 18.39 18.87 4.99
C TYR A 289 19.01 17.66 4.27
N GLY A 290 19.21 17.77 2.94
CA GLY A 290 19.74 16.68 2.13
C GLY A 290 18.70 15.66 1.67
N GLY A 291 17.43 15.95 1.88
CA GLY A 291 16.31 15.19 1.30
C GLY A 291 16.03 15.56 -0.14
N TYR A 292 15.06 14.90 -0.77
CA TYR A 292 14.70 15.16 -2.15
C TYR A 292 13.36 15.88 -2.33
N GLN A 293 12.52 15.89 -1.30
CA GLN A 293 11.15 16.45 -1.32
C GLN A 293 10.42 16.12 -2.62
N GLU A 294 10.33 14.83 -2.92
CA GLU A 294 9.82 14.36 -4.21
C GLU A 294 8.30 14.44 -4.33
N THR A 295 7.58 14.47 -3.20
CA THR A 295 6.12 14.55 -3.18
C THR A 295 5.67 15.95 -2.82
N ASN A 296 4.79 16.50 -3.64
CA ASN A 296 4.24 17.85 -3.50
C ASN A 296 2.72 17.76 -3.27
N VAL A 297 2.27 18.32 -2.16
CA VAL A 297 0.86 18.30 -1.75
C VAL A 297 0.09 19.42 -2.47
N PHE A 298 -1.14 19.15 -2.88
CA PHE A 298 -2.01 20.18 -3.48
C PHE A 298 -2.77 20.97 -2.42
N GLN A 299 -3.10 22.22 -2.77
CA GLN A 299 -3.90 23.12 -1.93
C GLN A 299 -5.24 22.49 -1.51
N GLY A 300 -5.86 21.69 -2.37
CA GLY A 300 -7.13 21.03 -2.07
C GLY A 300 -7.05 20.05 -0.88
N LEU A 301 -5.89 19.42 -0.63
CA LEU A 301 -5.70 18.65 0.60
C LEU A 301 -5.48 19.56 1.81
N VAL A 302 -4.71 20.63 1.66
CA VAL A 302 -4.53 21.63 2.74
C VAL A 302 -5.88 22.22 3.18
N ASP A 303 -6.75 22.52 2.22
CA ASP A 303 -8.10 23.05 2.49
C ASP A 303 -9.03 22.03 3.17
N ALA A 304 -8.84 20.73 2.91
CA ALA A 304 -9.67 19.67 3.50
C ALA A 304 -9.52 19.55 5.01
N PHE A 305 -8.39 19.97 5.57
CA PHE A 305 -8.24 20.09 7.01
C PHE A 305 -9.12 21.23 7.53
N LEU A 306 -9.99 20.92 8.47
CA LEU A 306 -10.94 21.88 9.03
C LEU A 306 -10.24 22.91 9.94
N MET A 307 -10.96 23.92 10.34
CA MET A 307 -10.58 24.79 11.46
C MET A 307 -10.78 24.03 12.78
N ASN A 308 -10.12 24.46 13.85
CA ASN A 308 -10.19 23.78 15.15
C ASN A 308 -11.56 23.87 15.84
N ASP A 309 -12.50 24.68 15.31
CA ASP A 309 -13.91 24.69 15.68
C ASP A 309 -14.73 23.60 14.94
N GLY A 310 -14.10 22.86 14.04
CA GLY A 310 -14.71 21.77 13.27
C GLY A 310 -15.38 22.22 11.97
N LEU A 311 -15.33 23.50 11.61
CA LEU A 311 -15.92 24.05 10.39
C LEU A 311 -14.91 24.12 9.24
N PRO A 312 -15.37 24.08 7.97
CA PRO A 312 -14.54 24.39 6.80
C PRO A 312 -14.00 25.84 6.87
N ILE A 313 -12.89 26.09 6.16
CA ILE A 313 -12.25 27.43 6.12
C ILE A 313 -13.19 28.52 5.59
N GLU A 314 -14.13 28.18 4.73
CA GLU A 314 -15.11 29.11 4.17
C GLU A 314 -16.22 29.52 5.16
N GLU A 315 -16.45 28.71 6.19
CA GLU A 315 -17.55 28.86 7.15
C GLU A 315 -17.09 29.32 8.53
N SER A 316 -15.85 29.03 8.89
CA SER A 316 -15.32 29.31 10.22
C SER A 316 -14.96 30.78 10.40
N PRO A 317 -15.45 31.43 11.49
CA PRO A 317 -15.04 32.79 11.85
C PRO A 317 -13.58 32.86 12.35
N LEU A 318 -12.93 31.74 12.58
CA LEU A 318 -11.53 31.67 13.02
C LEU A 318 -10.53 31.76 11.87
N TYR A 319 -10.99 31.66 10.62
CA TYR A 319 -10.11 31.70 9.46
C TYR A 319 -9.64 33.13 9.16
N ASP A 320 -8.32 33.32 9.13
CA ASP A 320 -7.69 34.57 8.71
C ASP A 320 -6.87 34.31 7.40
N PRO A 321 -7.26 34.91 6.27
CA PRO A 321 -6.50 34.79 5.02
C PRO A 321 -5.05 35.30 5.08
N ALA A 322 -4.73 36.18 6.05
CA ALA A 322 -3.37 36.64 6.29
C ALA A 322 -2.51 35.61 7.05
N HIS A 323 -3.16 34.74 7.79
CA HIS A 323 -2.55 33.66 8.58
C HIS A 323 -3.27 32.33 8.31
N PRO A 324 -3.21 31.80 7.09
CA PRO A 324 -4.12 30.72 6.62
C PRO A 324 -3.91 29.37 7.31
N PHE A 325 -2.83 29.25 8.07
CA PHE A 325 -2.50 28.00 8.78
C PHE A 325 -2.81 28.08 10.27
N ASP A 326 -3.21 29.22 10.81
CA ASP A 326 -3.58 29.33 12.22
C ASP A 326 -4.93 28.67 12.50
N ASN A 327 -5.11 28.17 13.72
CA ASN A 327 -6.36 27.56 14.20
C ASN A 327 -6.89 26.40 13.34
N ARG A 328 -6.01 25.62 12.70
CA ARG A 328 -6.38 24.47 11.86
C ARG A 328 -6.34 23.16 12.66
N ASP A 329 -6.97 22.15 12.11
CA ASP A 329 -6.85 20.76 12.58
C ASP A 329 -5.39 20.38 12.83
N PRO A 330 -5.02 19.91 14.02
CA PRO A 330 -3.62 19.58 14.35
C PRO A 330 -2.94 18.58 13.43
N ARG A 331 -3.72 17.73 12.77
CA ARG A 331 -3.20 16.75 11.80
C ARG A 331 -2.59 17.42 10.57
N LEU A 332 -3.00 18.65 10.22
CA LEU A 332 -2.36 19.44 9.17
C LEU A 332 -0.86 19.64 9.45
N TYR A 333 -0.54 20.05 10.66
CA TYR A 333 0.85 20.36 11.07
C TYR A 333 1.72 19.11 11.20
N ALA A 334 1.10 17.97 11.48
CA ALA A 334 1.78 16.68 11.56
C ALA A 334 2.03 16.07 10.16
N SER A 335 1.20 16.40 9.17
CA SER A 335 1.19 15.71 7.88
C SER A 335 1.85 16.49 6.75
N ILE A 336 1.91 17.83 6.81
CA ILE A 336 2.31 18.68 5.69
C ILE A 336 3.36 19.70 6.13
N PHE A 337 4.43 19.86 5.34
CA PHE A 337 5.33 21.01 5.45
C PHE A 337 4.63 22.23 4.86
N LEU A 338 4.34 23.22 5.70
CA LEU A 338 3.67 24.47 5.35
C LEU A 338 4.70 25.59 5.23
N PRO A 339 4.77 26.28 4.07
CA PRO A 339 5.74 27.36 3.87
C PRO A 339 5.48 28.53 4.82
N GLU A 340 6.58 29.12 5.33
CA GLU A 340 6.56 30.25 6.26
C GLU A 340 5.86 29.97 7.61
N TYR A 341 5.51 28.70 7.89
CA TYR A 341 4.82 28.28 9.10
C TYR A 341 5.53 27.11 9.81
N THR A 342 5.91 26.07 9.07
CA THR A 342 6.54 24.90 9.69
C THR A 342 8.00 25.20 10.02
N GLU A 343 8.36 25.10 11.32
CA GLU A 343 9.74 25.01 11.75
C GLU A 343 10.17 23.54 11.83
N PHE A 344 11.34 23.20 11.30
CA PHE A 344 11.89 21.87 11.31
C PHE A 344 13.39 21.92 11.60
N ARG A 345 13.83 21.25 12.67
CA ARG A 345 15.23 21.34 13.19
C ARG A 345 15.72 22.77 13.39
N GLY A 346 14.86 23.65 13.88
CA GLY A 346 15.20 25.06 14.11
C GLY A 346 15.33 25.92 12.84
N ILE A 347 14.87 25.42 11.68
CA ILE A 347 14.85 26.17 10.42
C ILE A 347 13.42 26.28 9.94
N LEU A 348 13.01 27.51 9.65
CA LEU A 348 11.69 27.78 9.05
C LEU A 348 11.66 27.23 7.61
N TYR A 349 10.65 26.40 7.31
CA TYR A 349 10.44 25.88 5.97
C TYR A 349 9.98 27.00 5.03
N LEU A 350 10.80 27.30 4.03
CA LEU A 350 10.52 28.27 3.02
C LEU A 350 10.44 27.58 1.65
N ALA A 351 9.33 27.73 0.95
CA ALA A 351 9.14 27.22 -0.37
C ALA A 351 8.49 28.30 -1.27
N HIS A 352 9.30 28.95 -2.08
CA HIS A 352 8.81 29.92 -3.06
C HIS A 352 9.59 29.76 -4.36
N PRO A 353 8.92 29.89 -5.53
CA PRO A 353 9.56 29.71 -6.84
C PRO A 353 10.78 30.61 -7.08
N SER A 354 10.82 31.80 -6.47
CA SER A 354 11.91 32.74 -6.60
C SER A 354 13.15 32.40 -5.77
N LEU A 355 13.09 31.41 -4.88
CA LEU A 355 14.23 31.03 -4.04
C LEU A 355 15.27 30.29 -4.88
N THR A 356 16.45 30.87 -5.00
CA THR A 356 17.57 30.30 -5.77
C THR A 356 18.54 29.50 -4.90
N ASN A 357 18.42 29.60 -3.57
CA ASN A 357 19.29 28.95 -2.63
C ASN A 357 18.76 27.59 -2.23
N LYS A 358 19.43 26.52 -2.66
CA LYS A 358 19.10 25.13 -2.35
C LYS A 358 19.12 24.80 -0.84
N GLY A 359 19.58 25.70 0.00
CA GLY A 359 19.64 25.51 1.47
C GLY A 359 18.42 26.02 2.23
N ILE A 360 17.48 26.72 1.62
CA ILE A 360 16.37 27.37 2.34
C ILE A 360 15.02 27.17 1.64
N GLY A 361 14.98 26.51 0.54
CA GLY A 361 13.76 26.26 -0.21
C GLY A 361 14.12 25.88 -1.63
N THR A 362 13.51 24.87 -2.10
CA THR A 362 13.76 24.47 -3.46
C THR A 362 13.03 25.36 -4.42
N PRO A 363 13.71 25.84 -5.47
CA PRO A 363 12.98 26.25 -6.64
C PRO A 363 12.23 25.02 -7.12
N LEU A 364 10.99 24.95 -6.77
CA LEU A 364 9.95 24.13 -7.40
C LEU A 364 10.47 22.92 -8.17
N ARG A 365 10.84 21.95 -7.46
CA ARG A 365 10.93 20.65 -8.06
C ARG A 365 9.57 20.01 -8.26
N GLY A 366 8.47 20.62 -8.12
CA GLY A 366 7.16 20.06 -8.33
C GLY A 366 6.05 21.02 -8.12
N ALA A 367 6.39 22.24 -7.66
CA ALA A 367 5.56 23.38 -7.86
C ALA A 367 4.27 23.52 -7.07
N THR A 368 4.19 23.05 -5.82
CA THR A 368 3.05 23.43 -4.99
C THR A 368 3.41 24.30 -3.80
N GLY A 369 4.65 24.27 -3.34
CA GLY A 369 5.09 24.92 -2.12
C GLY A 369 4.84 24.11 -0.83
N TYR A 370 4.02 23.06 -0.90
CA TYR A 370 3.73 22.17 0.21
C TYR A 370 4.48 20.86 0.06
N GLY A 371 5.01 20.35 1.17
CA GLY A 371 5.74 19.08 1.19
C GLY A 371 5.07 18.03 2.08
N TRP A 372 5.38 16.76 1.84
CA TRP A 372 4.96 15.65 2.66
C TRP A 372 5.76 15.60 3.96
N LYS A 373 5.12 15.58 5.12
CA LYS A 373 5.76 15.53 6.45
C LYS A 373 5.42 14.28 7.25
N LYS A 374 4.27 13.66 7.00
CA LYS A 374 3.89 12.40 7.65
C LYS A 374 4.99 11.36 7.40
N TYR A 375 5.36 10.56 8.39
CA TYR A 375 6.50 9.63 8.42
C TYR A 375 7.90 10.29 8.50
N VAL A 376 8.03 11.62 8.42
CA VAL A 376 9.33 12.27 8.51
C VAL A 376 9.67 12.52 9.98
N THR A 377 10.72 11.85 10.48
CA THR A 377 11.21 12.02 11.84
C THR A 377 12.15 13.22 11.93
N GLU A 378 11.82 14.21 12.76
CA GLU A 378 12.56 15.47 12.84
C GLU A 378 14.04 15.29 13.25
N ASN A 379 14.28 14.45 14.24
CA ASN A 379 15.63 14.24 14.78
C ASN A 379 16.20 12.86 14.41
N TYR A 380 15.89 12.37 13.22
CA TYR A 380 16.41 11.10 12.74
C TYR A 380 17.95 11.13 12.63
N THR A 381 18.60 10.17 13.26
CA THR A 381 20.07 10.05 13.30
C THR A 381 20.59 8.79 12.61
N GLY A 382 19.69 7.96 12.10
CA GLY A 382 20.02 6.71 11.42
C GLY A 382 20.45 6.91 9.96
N ASN A 383 20.54 5.81 9.23
CA ASN A 383 20.89 5.83 7.82
C ASN A 383 19.65 6.20 6.97
N VAL A 384 19.62 7.42 6.45
CA VAL A 384 18.50 7.94 5.63
C VAL A 384 18.29 7.15 4.31
N TYR A 385 19.32 6.43 3.84
CA TYR A 385 19.22 5.57 2.66
C TYR A 385 18.67 4.16 2.97
N SER A 386 18.49 3.83 4.24
CA SER A 386 18.04 2.51 4.69
C SER A 386 17.48 2.58 6.10
N SER A 387 16.45 3.43 6.30
CA SER A 387 15.78 3.59 7.60
C SER A 387 14.97 2.35 7.97
N GLY A 388 14.68 2.20 9.27
CA GLY A 388 13.93 1.06 9.81
C GLY A 388 12.42 1.29 9.89
N ASP A 389 11.96 2.49 9.54
CA ASP A 389 10.56 2.87 9.74
C ASP A 389 9.59 1.99 8.93
N ASP A 390 8.70 1.31 9.60
CA ASP A 390 7.59 0.58 8.99
C ASP A 390 6.59 1.54 8.31
N VAL A 391 5.94 1.07 7.26
CA VAL A 391 4.81 1.79 6.66
C VAL A 391 3.51 1.09 7.04
N ILE A 392 2.59 1.84 7.64
CA ILE A 392 1.30 1.33 8.07
C ILE A 392 0.43 1.04 6.84
N ILE A 393 -0.14 -0.16 6.79
CA ILE A 393 -1.04 -0.62 5.72
C ILE A 393 -2.49 -0.49 6.15
N ILE A 394 -2.80 -0.94 7.37
CA ILE A 394 -4.15 -0.85 7.96
C ILE A 394 -3.99 -0.52 9.44
N ARG A 395 -4.79 0.42 9.91
CA ARG A 395 -4.86 0.79 11.33
C ARG A 395 -6.30 0.90 11.83
N TYR A 396 -6.48 0.90 13.14
CA TYR A 396 -7.80 0.80 13.78
C TYR A 396 -8.74 1.97 13.44
N ALA A 397 -8.19 3.17 13.20
CA ALA A 397 -9.00 4.28 12.68
C ALA A 397 -9.72 3.93 11.36
N GLU A 398 -9.10 3.12 10.48
CA GLU A 398 -9.76 2.66 9.26
C GLU A 398 -10.91 1.69 9.55
N VAL A 399 -10.80 0.87 10.60
CA VAL A 399 -11.87 -0.01 11.06
C VAL A 399 -13.07 0.81 11.55
N LEU A 400 -12.81 1.82 12.38
CA LEU A 400 -13.87 2.66 12.94
C LEU A 400 -14.60 3.48 11.87
N LEU A 401 -13.85 4.14 10.99
CA LEU A 401 -14.44 4.94 9.90
C LEU A 401 -15.07 4.06 8.81
N GLY A 402 -14.51 2.87 8.53
CA GLY A 402 -15.10 1.90 7.62
C GLY A 402 -16.40 1.29 8.18
N TYR A 403 -16.45 1.04 9.48
CA TYR A 403 -17.68 0.60 10.17
C TYR A 403 -18.79 1.64 10.05
N LEU A 404 -18.49 2.90 10.41
CA LEU A 404 -19.46 3.99 10.31
C LEU A 404 -19.96 4.17 8.86
N GLU A 405 -19.05 4.23 7.89
CA GLU A 405 -19.44 4.37 6.47
C GLU A 405 -20.30 3.19 6.02
N SER A 406 -19.94 1.96 6.39
CA SER A 406 -20.71 0.77 6.04
C SER A 406 -22.11 0.78 6.66
N LYS A 407 -22.27 1.22 7.91
CA LYS A 407 -23.55 1.42 8.58
C LYS A 407 -24.39 2.51 7.92
N LEU A 408 -23.74 3.62 7.54
CA LEU A 408 -24.38 4.73 6.85
C LEU A 408 -24.93 4.27 5.48
N GLU A 409 -24.11 3.60 4.67
CA GLU A 409 -24.49 3.22 3.30
C GLU A 409 -25.43 2.01 3.26
N SER A 410 -25.42 1.12 4.28
CA SER A 410 -26.40 0.03 4.37
C SER A 410 -27.82 0.47 4.77
N GLY A 411 -28.00 1.74 5.12
CA GLY A 411 -29.31 2.27 5.51
C GLY A 411 -29.65 2.14 6.98
N ASP A 412 -28.68 1.75 7.82
CA ASP A 412 -28.88 1.63 9.27
C ASP A 412 -29.15 2.98 9.95
N ASN A 413 -29.78 2.94 11.11
CA ASN A 413 -29.99 4.14 11.91
C ASN A 413 -28.67 4.62 12.52
N ILE A 414 -28.34 5.88 12.29
CA ILE A 414 -27.15 6.51 12.86
C ILE A 414 -27.52 7.17 14.18
N THR A 415 -26.88 6.73 15.26
CA THR A 415 -27.07 7.26 16.60
C THR A 415 -25.82 8.01 17.06
N GLN A 416 -25.96 8.91 18.05
CA GLN A 416 -24.82 9.58 18.65
C GLN A 416 -23.82 8.58 19.25
N ASP A 417 -24.31 7.51 19.89
CA ASP A 417 -23.45 6.45 20.43
C ASP A 417 -22.59 5.78 19.34
N LEU A 418 -23.14 5.54 18.15
CA LEU A 418 -22.36 5.04 17.01
C LEU A 418 -21.30 6.06 16.56
N LEU A 419 -21.63 7.35 16.50
CA LEU A 419 -20.68 8.42 16.16
C LEU A 419 -19.56 8.49 17.21
N ASP A 420 -19.91 8.37 18.50
CA ASP A 420 -18.94 8.43 19.61
C ASP A 420 -17.99 7.23 19.61
N GLN A 421 -18.48 6.04 19.28
CA GLN A 421 -17.66 4.82 19.15
C GLN A 421 -16.82 4.76 17.88
N THR A 422 -16.98 5.69 16.95
CA THR A 422 -16.32 5.63 15.63
C THR A 422 -15.61 6.95 15.29
N ILE A 423 -16.24 7.83 14.54
CA ILE A 423 -15.63 9.07 14.06
C ILE A 423 -15.17 9.99 15.20
N ASN A 424 -15.92 10.04 16.29
CA ASN A 424 -15.58 10.89 17.43
C ASN A 424 -14.41 10.34 18.24
N GLU A 425 -14.20 9.02 18.27
CA GLU A 425 -13.01 8.42 18.86
C GLU A 425 -11.74 8.77 18.05
N VAL A 426 -11.84 8.74 16.72
CA VAL A 426 -10.74 9.14 15.83
C VAL A 426 -10.40 10.62 15.99
N ARG A 427 -11.41 11.49 15.93
CA ARG A 427 -11.25 12.96 16.03
C ARG A 427 -10.85 13.42 17.42
N GLY A 428 -11.33 12.71 18.44
CA GLY A 428 -11.12 13.01 19.84
C GLY A 428 -9.77 12.55 20.40
N ARG A 429 -8.91 11.88 19.60
CA ARG A 429 -7.59 11.45 20.07
C ARG A 429 -6.83 12.63 20.70
N GLU A 430 -6.05 12.39 21.75
CA GLU A 430 -5.45 13.44 22.59
C GLU A 430 -4.62 14.47 21.79
N ALA A 431 -3.84 14.00 20.83
CA ALA A 431 -3.03 14.88 19.99
C ALA A 431 -3.80 15.62 18.88
N VAL A 432 -5.08 15.32 18.68
CA VAL A 432 -5.93 15.91 17.63
C VAL A 432 -7.02 16.79 18.21
N HIS A 433 -7.79 16.27 19.12
CA HIS A 433 -8.79 16.99 19.93
C HIS A 433 -9.76 17.88 19.11
N MET A 434 -10.23 17.38 17.97
CA MET A 434 -11.23 18.06 17.16
C MET A 434 -12.63 17.91 17.76
N PRO A 435 -13.54 18.87 17.56
CA PRO A 435 -14.90 18.80 18.07
C PRO A 435 -15.64 17.55 17.57
N PRO A 436 -16.54 16.97 18.42
CA PRO A 436 -17.29 15.79 18.04
C PRO A 436 -18.32 16.10 16.94
N VAL A 437 -18.53 15.12 16.06
CA VAL A 437 -19.60 15.12 15.07
C VAL A 437 -20.90 14.74 15.76
N THR A 438 -21.95 15.53 15.53
CA THR A 438 -23.31 15.28 16.02
C THR A 438 -24.34 15.22 14.88
N GLU A 439 -23.87 15.36 13.64
CA GLU A 439 -24.73 15.31 12.45
C GLU A 439 -25.21 13.87 12.20
N THR A 440 -26.51 13.71 12.03
CA THR A 440 -27.15 12.41 11.74
C THR A 440 -27.91 12.40 10.41
N ASP A 441 -28.05 13.55 9.74
CA ASP A 441 -28.53 13.57 8.36
C ASP A 441 -27.55 12.81 7.46
N ARG A 442 -28.08 11.90 6.68
CA ARG A 442 -27.26 10.92 5.97
C ARG A 442 -26.37 11.55 4.89
N ASP A 443 -26.89 12.52 4.17
CA ASP A 443 -26.14 13.12 3.07
C ASP A 443 -25.02 14.00 3.61
N LYS A 444 -25.32 14.81 4.61
CA LYS A 444 -24.32 15.62 5.30
C LYS A 444 -23.27 14.77 6.01
N LEU A 445 -23.69 13.73 6.70
CA LEU A 445 -22.76 12.83 7.39
C LEU A 445 -21.85 12.09 6.39
N ARG A 446 -22.36 11.73 5.22
CA ARG A 446 -21.54 11.14 4.14
C ARG A 446 -20.39 12.07 3.73
N GLU A 447 -20.67 13.35 3.55
CA GLU A 447 -19.63 14.34 3.23
C GLU A 447 -18.62 14.47 4.39
N ILE A 448 -19.09 14.50 5.64
CA ILE A 448 -18.23 14.56 6.82
C ILE A 448 -17.34 13.32 6.90
N VAL A 449 -17.88 12.12 6.74
CA VAL A 449 -17.11 10.85 6.79
C VAL A 449 -16.08 10.79 5.67
N ARG A 450 -16.45 11.20 4.45
CA ARG A 450 -15.54 11.24 3.31
C ARG A 450 -14.39 12.22 3.53
N ASN A 451 -14.68 13.40 4.09
CA ASN A 451 -13.64 14.37 4.43
C ASN A 451 -12.75 13.88 5.59
N GLU A 452 -13.35 13.29 6.62
CA GLU A 452 -12.60 12.72 7.75
C GLU A 452 -11.64 11.63 7.28
N ARG A 453 -12.10 10.72 6.40
CA ARG A 453 -11.23 9.71 5.78
C ARG A 453 -10.08 10.34 4.99
N ARG A 454 -10.36 11.40 4.21
CA ARG A 454 -9.34 12.11 3.44
C ARG A 454 -8.26 12.71 4.33
N VAL A 455 -8.65 13.38 5.41
CA VAL A 455 -7.74 14.05 6.35
C VAL A 455 -6.97 13.04 7.19
N GLU A 456 -7.67 12.05 7.76
CA GLU A 456 -7.06 11.04 8.64
C GLU A 456 -6.04 10.18 7.90
N PHE A 457 -6.37 9.71 6.68
CA PHE A 457 -5.53 8.82 5.90
C PHE A 457 -4.71 9.52 4.80
N CYS A 458 -4.61 10.86 4.86
CA CYS A 458 -3.78 11.58 3.90
C CYS A 458 -2.35 11.06 3.94
N LEU A 459 -1.75 10.90 2.77
CA LEU A 459 -0.33 10.59 2.63
C LEU A 459 0.09 9.26 3.32
N GLU A 460 -0.79 8.28 3.49
CA GLU A 460 -0.47 6.99 4.08
C GLU A 460 -0.46 5.88 3.03
N HIS A 461 -1.58 5.30 2.80
CA HIS A 461 -1.85 4.18 1.91
C HIS A 461 -2.51 4.72 0.61
N PRO A 462 -2.64 3.95 -0.46
CA PRO A 462 -3.49 4.35 -1.59
C PRO A 462 -4.99 4.50 -1.24
N THR A 463 -5.29 4.86 0.01
CA THR A 463 -6.67 5.00 0.53
C THR A 463 -7.45 6.02 -0.29
N ARG A 464 -6.89 7.23 -0.53
CA ARG A 464 -7.58 8.24 -1.36
C ARG A 464 -7.83 7.74 -2.78
N TYR A 465 -6.85 7.07 -3.41
CA TYR A 465 -7.00 6.50 -4.76
C TYR A 465 -8.13 5.47 -4.82
N ILE A 466 -8.24 4.60 -3.81
CA ILE A 466 -9.30 3.61 -3.70
C ILE A 466 -10.63 4.30 -3.40
N ASP A 467 -10.67 5.24 -2.48
CA ASP A 467 -11.88 5.93 -2.03
C ASP A 467 -12.54 6.72 -3.17
N ILE A 468 -11.80 7.54 -3.92
CA ILE A 468 -12.38 8.32 -5.02
C ILE A 468 -12.90 7.45 -6.18
N ARG A 469 -12.32 6.23 -6.34
CA ARG A 469 -12.79 5.26 -7.33
C ARG A 469 -14.06 4.55 -6.88
N ARG A 470 -14.10 4.05 -5.64
CA ARG A 470 -15.28 3.35 -5.11
C ARG A 470 -16.48 4.28 -4.84
N TRP A 471 -16.23 5.58 -4.66
CA TRP A 471 -17.26 6.62 -4.59
C TRP A 471 -17.71 7.12 -5.97
N ASP A 472 -17.12 6.62 -7.06
CA ASP A 472 -17.40 7.00 -8.46
C ASP A 472 -17.18 8.49 -8.76
N ILE A 473 -16.22 9.12 -8.07
CA ILE A 473 -15.86 10.53 -8.28
C ILE A 473 -14.46 10.70 -8.89
N TYR A 474 -13.79 9.59 -9.27
CA TYR A 474 -12.42 9.62 -9.78
C TYR A 474 -12.24 10.57 -10.96
N THR A 475 -13.10 10.46 -11.97
CA THR A 475 -13.02 11.29 -13.17
C THR A 475 -13.29 12.77 -12.84
N GLU A 476 -14.23 13.03 -11.95
CA GLU A 476 -14.57 14.40 -11.52
C GLU A 476 -13.39 15.07 -10.82
N VAL A 477 -12.83 14.44 -9.79
CA VAL A 477 -11.76 15.05 -8.99
C VAL A 477 -10.42 15.12 -9.74
N MET A 478 -10.16 14.15 -10.65
CA MET A 478 -8.91 14.10 -11.39
C MET A 478 -8.84 15.04 -12.60
N ASN A 479 -9.97 15.52 -13.10
CA ASN A 479 -10.03 16.44 -14.24
C ASN A 479 -10.13 17.93 -13.82
N GLN A 480 -9.98 18.22 -12.53
CA GLN A 480 -9.93 19.60 -12.05
C GLN A 480 -8.54 20.24 -12.23
N GLN A 481 -8.49 21.57 -12.17
CA GLN A 481 -7.21 22.27 -12.04
C GLN A 481 -6.70 22.13 -10.60
N PHE A 482 -5.47 21.69 -10.43
CA PHE A 482 -4.81 21.62 -9.13
C PHE A 482 -4.01 22.87 -8.84
N TYR A 483 -3.96 23.24 -7.57
CA TYR A 483 -3.31 24.46 -7.11
C TYR A 483 -2.25 24.16 -6.05
N GLY A 484 -1.20 24.98 -6.03
CA GLY A 484 -0.22 25.07 -4.94
C GLY A 484 -0.52 26.27 -4.05
N MET A 485 0.49 26.66 -3.28
CA MET A 485 0.43 27.81 -2.38
C MET A 485 0.08 29.11 -3.08
N LYS A 486 -0.44 30.07 -2.33
CA LYS A 486 -0.64 31.44 -2.83
C LYS A 486 0.70 32.14 -3.02
N LEU A 487 0.93 32.69 -4.20
CA LEU A 487 2.18 33.38 -4.56
C LEU A 487 2.05 34.89 -4.58
N THR A 488 0.85 35.42 -4.79
CA THR A 488 0.66 36.85 -4.96
C THR A 488 -0.77 37.29 -4.66
N ASP A 489 -0.92 38.55 -4.20
CA ASP A 489 -2.22 39.23 -4.08
C ASP A 489 -2.59 40.02 -5.34
N THR A 490 -1.65 40.16 -6.28
CA THR A 490 -1.83 40.89 -7.55
C THR A 490 -1.56 39.99 -8.76
N PRO A 491 -2.38 38.94 -8.97
CA PRO A 491 -2.12 37.94 -10.01
C PRO A 491 -2.19 38.53 -11.45
N GLU A 492 -2.86 39.65 -11.66
CA GLU A 492 -2.97 40.30 -12.97
C GLU A 492 -1.64 40.86 -13.48
N THR A 493 -0.72 41.18 -12.58
CA THR A 493 0.61 41.70 -12.89
C THR A 493 1.74 40.71 -12.65
N TYR A 494 1.41 39.52 -12.10
CA TYR A 494 2.38 38.51 -11.75
C TYR A 494 2.71 37.62 -12.97
N THR A 495 3.97 37.61 -13.41
CA THR A 495 4.39 36.91 -14.64
C THR A 495 5.43 35.81 -14.41
N ALA A 496 5.92 35.68 -13.19
CA ALA A 496 7.01 34.73 -12.91
C ALA A 496 6.57 33.25 -13.01
N TYR A 497 5.33 32.96 -12.62
CA TYR A 497 4.74 31.62 -12.67
C TYR A 497 3.25 31.71 -13.01
N PRO A 498 2.65 30.64 -13.56
CA PRO A 498 1.22 30.61 -13.84
C PRO A 498 0.43 30.60 -12.53
N VAL A 499 -0.37 31.64 -12.32
CA VAL A 499 -1.26 31.77 -11.16
C VAL A 499 -2.72 31.90 -11.59
N GLU A 500 -3.63 31.55 -10.68
CA GLU A 500 -5.05 31.76 -10.87
C GLU A 500 -5.38 33.25 -10.68
N THR A 501 -6.19 33.81 -11.57
CA THR A 501 -6.54 35.23 -11.54
C THR A 501 -7.90 35.52 -10.91
N THR A 502 -8.74 34.50 -10.72
CA THR A 502 -10.12 34.66 -10.25
C THR A 502 -10.50 33.59 -9.21
N GLY A 503 -11.65 33.77 -8.55
CA GLY A 503 -12.26 32.77 -7.67
C GLY A 503 -11.49 32.49 -6.39
N LYS A 504 -11.82 31.35 -5.76
CA LYS A 504 -11.28 30.90 -4.46
C LYS A 504 -9.74 30.86 -4.45
N TYR A 505 -9.13 30.41 -5.53
CA TYR A 505 -7.68 30.23 -5.64
C TYR A 505 -6.95 31.39 -6.31
N ARG A 506 -7.53 32.59 -6.32
CA ARG A 506 -6.89 33.79 -6.86
C ARG A 506 -5.52 34.02 -6.22
N GLY A 507 -4.48 34.13 -7.04
CA GLY A 507 -3.08 34.30 -6.63
C GLY A 507 -2.36 32.98 -6.31
N HIS A 508 -3.04 31.84 -6.32
CA HIS A 508 -2.41 30.53 -6.12
C HIS A 508 -1.73 30.03 -7.39
N LEU A 509 -0.64 29.33 -7.19
CA LEU A 509 0.10 28.66 -8.24
C LEU A 509 -0.79 27.62 -8.93
N LYS A 510 -0.87 27.65 -10.26
CA LYS A 510 -1.50 26.56 -11.05
C LYS A 510 -0.50 25.43 -11.21
N SER A 511 -0.87 24.23 -10.80
CA SER A 511 -0.04 23.06 -11.10
C SER A 511 -0.03 22.80 -12.61
N ILE A 512 1.17 22.76 -13.18
CA ILE A 512 1.39 22.51 -14.61
C ILE A 512 1.67 21.02 -14.90
N ASN A 513 1.87 20.22 -13.86
CA ASN A 513 2.31 18.83 -13.99
C ASN A 513 1.18 17.87 -14.36
N LYS A 514 -0.05 18.35 -14.47
CA LYS A 514 -1.19 17.51 -14.80
C LYS A 514 -1.72 17.87 -16.18
N THR A 515 -1.28 17.12 -17.16
CA THR A 515 -1.74 17.26 -18.55
C THR A 515 -2.49 16.00 -18.95
N GLY A 516 -3.75 16.13 -19.27
CA GLY A 516 -4.57 15.04 -19.81
C GLY A 516 -5.95 14.98 -19.18
N THR A 517 -6.83 14.27 -19.86
CA THR A 517 -8.18 13.99 -19.36
C THR A 517 -8.24 12.53 -18.93
N VAL A 518 -8.50 12.32 -17.65
CA VAL A 518 -8.77 10.99 -17.10
C VAL A 518 -10.17 10.58 -17.57
N LYS A 519 -10.27 9.40 -18.12
CA LYS A 519 -11.54 8.79 -18.55
C LYS A 519 -12.05 7.81 -17.52
N PRO A 520 -13.36 7.50 -17.49
CA PRO A 520 -13.90 6.50 -16.56
C PRO A 520 -13.20 5.14 -16.65
N GLU A 521 -12.84 4.70 -17.86
CA GLU A 521 -12.13 3.45 -18.11
C GLU A 521 -10.73 3.44 -17.47
N SER A 522 -10.11 4.60 -17.28
CA SER A 522 -8.80 4.73 -16.61
C SER A 522 -8.85 4.47 -15.09
N ALA A 523 -10.02 4.21 -14.54
CA ALA A 523 -10.16 3.82 -13.14
C ALA A 523 -9.52 2.45 -12.84
N LEU A 524 -9.32 1.60 -13.83
CA LEU A 524 -8.52 0.37 -13.70
C LEU A 524 -7.17 0.53 -14.39
N LEU A 525 -6.14 -0.16 -13.88
CA LEU A 525 -4.87 -0.27 -14.58
C LEU A 525 -5.03 -1.13 -15.85
N PRO A 526 -4.28 -0.85 -16.90
CA PRO A 526 -4.22 -1.74 -18.05
C PRO A 526 -3.59 -3.08 -17.69
N ILE A 527 -4.03 -4.15 -18.32
CA ILE A 527 -3.27 -5.42 -18.27
C ILE A 527 -1.91 -5.18 -18.94
N PRO A 528 -0.80 -5.62 -18.33
CA PRO A 528 0.53 -5.34 -18.86
C PRO A 528 0.68 -5.89 -20.29
N GLN A 529 1.15 -5.06 -21.21
CA GLN A 529 1.32 -5.47 -22.61
C GLN A 529 2.29 -6.65 -22.77
N TYR A 530 3.27 -6.74 -21.89
CA TYR A 530 4.22 -7.86 -21.86
C TYR A 530 3.50 -9.20 -21.63
N GLU A 531 2.56 -9.24 -20.71
CA GLU A 531 1.78 -10.44 -20.38
C GLU A 531 0.83 -10.83 -21.52
N ILE A 532 0.18 -9.85 -22.16
CA ILE A 532 -0.68 -10.09 -23.34
C ILE A 532 0.15 -10.68 -24.51
N ASN A 533 1.39 -10.21 -24.68
CA ASN A 533 2.26 -10.72 -25.74
C ASN A 533 2.67 -12.19 -25.52
N ILE A 534 2.77 -12.63 -24.27
CA ILE A 534 3.11 -14.02 -23.89
C ILE A 534 1.85 -14.91 -23.89
N ASN A 535 0.76 -14.39 -23.36
CA ASN A 535 -0.51 -15.10 -23.24
C ASN A 535 -1.61 -14.35 -24.02
N PRO A 536 -1.87 -14.74 -25.29
CA PRO A 536 -2.87 -14.08 -26.14
C PRO A 536 -4.32 -14.30 -25.69
N GLU A 537 -4.58 -15.16 -24.70
CA GLU A 537 -5.90 -15.34 -24.07
C GLU A 537 -6.22 -14.23 -23.04
N LEU A 538 -5.26 -13.36 -22.75
CA LEU A 538 -5.46 -12.19 -21.88
C LEU A 538 -6.06 -11.03 -22.69
N GLU A 539 -7.27 -10.65 -22.34
CA GLU A 539 -7.95 -9.48 -22.90
C GLU A 539 -7.54 -8.20 -22.14
N GLN A 540 -7.36 -7.11 -22.87
CA GLN A 540 -7.07 -5.80 -22.29
C GLN A 540 -8.29 -5.20 -21.57
N ASN A 541 -8.08 -4.34 -20.59
CA ASN A 541 -9.12 -3.53 -19.99
C ASN A 541 -9.67 -2.50 -21.00
N PRO A 542 -10.96 -2.14 -20.94
CA PRO A 542 -11.53 -1.10 -21.81
C PRO A 542 -10.74 0.22 -21.71
N GLY A 543 -10.55 0.88 -22.86
CA GLY A 543 -9.89 2.19 -22.93
C GLY A 543 -8.38 2.17 -23.19
N TYR A 544 -7.79 0.97 -23.26
CA TYR A 544 -6.34 0.79 -23.49
C TYR A 544 -6.03 0.06 -24.79
#